data_859d3d775df4e43a2d489df4d6747438
#
_entry.id   859d3d775df4e43a2d489df4d6747438
#
_cell.length_a   1.000
_cell.length_b   1.000
_cell.length_c   1.000
_cell.angle_alpha   90.00
_cell.angle_beta   90.00
_cell.angle_gamma   90.00
#
_symmetry.space_group_name_H-M   'P 1'
#
loop_
_entity.id
_entity.type
_entity.pdbx_description
1 polymer ?
#
loop_
_entity_poly.entity_id
_entity_poly.type
_entity_poly.pdbx_seq_one_letter_code
_entity_poly.pdbx_strand_id
1 'polypeptide(L)' 'MRLLIADKLHPRAVEELRALPLEVEYAPDLTAEQLEKRVPGFGILVVRSTPVSAKAIEGARELNLIVRA' A
#
# COMPACT_ATOMS: atom_id res chain seq x y z
N MET A 1 -0.49 6.15 11.95
CA MET A 1 0.17 5.42 10.84
C MET A 1 -0.79 5.24 9.68
N ARG A 2 -0.32 5.39 8.48
CA ARG A 2 -1.13 5.27 7.27
C ARG A 2 -0.80 3.98 6.53
N LEU A 3 -1.83 3.32 6.01
CA LEU A 3 -1.71 2.09 5.24
C LEU A 3 -2.26 2.30 3.83
N LEU A 4 -1.48 1.95 2.82
CA LEU A 4 -1.89 2.02 1.42
C LEU A 4 -2.14 0.60 0.90
N ILE A 5 -3.33 0.39 0.36
CA ILE A 5 -3.68 -0.82 -0.37
C ILE A 5 -3.59 -0.48 -1.85
N ALA A 6 -2.56 -0.97 -2.52
CA ALA A 6 -2.23 -0.57 -3.89
C ALA A 6 -2.68 -1.56 -4.96
N ASP A 7 -3.45 -2.57 -4.59
CA ASP A 7 -3.99 -3.58 -5.50
C ASP A 7 -5.43 -3.90 -5.16
N LYS A 8 -6.12 -4.57 -6.09
CA LYS A 8 -7.46 -5.07 -5.84
C LYS A 8 -7.42 -6.22 -4.86
N LEU A 9 -8.10 -6.06 -3.75
CA LEU A 9 -8.28 -7.11 -2.75
C LEU A 9 -9.75 -7.47 -2.67
N HIS A 10 -10.03 -8.64 -2.10
CA HIS A 10 -11.40 -9.02 -1.79
C HIS A 10 -12.01 -7.93 -0.90
N PRO A 11 -13.28 -7.51 -1.15
CA PRO A 11 -13.91 -6.45 -0.34
C PRO A 11 -13.86 -6.70 1.16
N ARG A 12 -13.98 -7.95 1.57
CA ARG A 12 -13.91 -8.32 2.97
C ARG A 12 -12.54 -8.02 3.58
N ALA A 13 -11.46 -8.26 2.83
CA ALA A 13 -10.12 -7.96 3.29
C ALA A 13 -9.94 -6.45 3.48
N VAL A 14 -10.48 -5.66 2.56
CA VAL A 14 -10.45 -4.19 2.66
C VAL A 14 -11.19 -3.72 3.91
N GLU A 15 -12.37 -4.29 4.16
CA GLU A 15 -13.16 -3.95 5.35
C GLU A 15 -12.43 -4.29 6.64
N GLU A 16 -11.80 -5.45 6.69
CA GLU A 16 -11.04 -5.88 7.86
C GLU A 16 -9.86 -4.94 8.13
N LEU A 17 -9.15 -4.52 7.08
CA LEU A 17 -8.05 -3.57 7.22
C LEU A 17 -8.54 -2.21 7.68
N ARG A 18 -9.68 -1.76 7.18
CA ARG A 18 -10.27 -0.48 7.60
C ARG A 18 -10.76 -0.47 9.04
N ALA A 19 -10.96 -1.63 9.62
CA ALA A 19 -11.35 -1.75 11.03
C ALA A 19 -10.16 -1.53 11.99
N LEU A 20 -8.93 -1.55 11.47
CA LEU A 20 -7.74 -1.28 12.27
C LEU A 20 -7.66 0.21 12.65
N PRO A 21 -6.99 0.55 13.76
CA PRO A 21 -6.82 1.96 14.15
C PRO A 21 -5.75 2.66 13.31
N LEU A 22 -5.89 2.60 11.99
CA LEU A 22 -4.97 3.16 11.01
C LEU A 22 -5.77 3.95 9.98
N GLU A 23 -5.10 4.89 9.33
CA GLU A 23 -5.67 5.56 8.17
C GLU A 23 -5.42 4.65 6.95
N VAL A 24 -6.48 4.11 6.38
CA VAL A 24 -6.40 3.19 5.24
C VAL A 24 -6.83 3.90 3.97
N GLU A 25 -5.96 3.87 2.96
CA GLU A 25 -6.28 4.37 1.64
C GLU A 25 -6.29 3.20 0.67
N TYR A 26 -7.37 3.07 -0.10
CA TYR A 26 -7.53 2.00 -1.09
C TYR A 26 -7.41 2.59 -2.49
N ALA A 27 -6.37 2.20 -3.22
CA ALA A 27 -6.08 2.68 -4.57
C ALA A 27 -5.77 1.47 -5.47
N PRO A 28 -6.80 0.73 -5.91
CA PRO A 28 -6.61 -0.57 -6.57
C PRO A 28 -6.02 -0.49 -7.98
N ASP A 29 -6.04 0.67 -8.61
CA ASP A 29 -5.69 0.82 -10.02
C ASP A 29 -4.34 1.53 -10.23
N LEU A 30 -3.49 1.59 -9.22
CA LEU A 30 -2.17 2.21 -9.36
C LEU A 30 -1.27 1.36 -10.24
N THR A 31 -0.58 2.03 -11.17
CA THR A 31 0.52 1.41 -11.90
C THR A 31 1.76 1.40 -11.00
N ALA A 32 2.78 0.62 -11.37
CA ALA A 32 4.03 0.60 -10.62
C ALA A 32 4.67 1.98 -10.52
N GLU A 33 4.57 2.77 -11.59
CA GLU A 33 5.08 4.13 -11.64
C GLU A 33 4.33 5.08 -10.71
N GLN A 34 3.01 4.97 -10.69
CA GLN A 34 2.17 5.73 -9.78
C GLN A 34 2.39 5.34 -8.33
N LEU A 35 2.65 4.07 -8.08
CA LEU A 35 2.95 3.57 -6.74
C LEU A 35 4.21 4.24 -6.16
N GLU A 36 5.25 4.40 -6.96
CA GLU A 36 6.46 5.09 -6.53
C GLU A 36 6.19 6.49 -6.01
N LYS A 37 5.21 7.17 -6.59
CA LYS A 37 4.83 8.53 -6.19
C LYS A 37 3.88 8.57 -5.01
N ARG A 38 3.10 7.51 -4.81
CA ARG A 38 2.08 7.47 -3.76
C ARG A 38 2.57 6.91 -2.44
N VAL A 39 3.55 6.02 -2.48
CA VAL A 39 4.00 5.32 -1.28
C VAL A 39 4.68 6.20 -0.22
N PRO A 40 5.34 7.32 -0.55
CA PRO A 40 5.89 8.20 0.50
C PRO A 40 4.79 8.69 1.46
N GLY A 41 5.06 8.62 2.75
CA GLY A 41 4.11 9.00 3.79
C GLY A 41 3.29 7.85 4.36
N PHE A 42 3.39 6.66 3.76
CA PHE A 42 2.72 5.47 4.28
C PHE A 42 3.68 4.60 5.07
N GLY A 43 3.20 4.07 6.19
CA GLY A 43 3.99 3.16 7.02
C GLY A 43 3.83 1.70 6.62
N ILE A 44 2.71 1.35 6.01
CA ILE A 44 2.39 0.00 5.59
C ILE A 44 1.90 0.02 4.14
N LEU A 45 2.40 -0.91 3.35
CA LEU A 45 1.98 -1.10 1.96
C LEU A 45 1.45 -2.51 1.78
N VAL A 46 0.24 -2.63 1.25
CA VAL A 46 -0.36 -3.92 0.90
C VAL A 46 -0.44 -4.01 -0.61
N VAL A 47 0.18 -5.02 -1.18
CA VAL A 47 0.16 -5.29 -2.62
C VAL A 47 -0.21 -6.74 -2.86
N ARG A 48 -0.61 -7.07 -4.08
CA ARG A 48 -0.91 -8.43 -4.49
C ARG A 48 -0.04 -8.84 -5.66
N SER A 49 -0.19 -8.19 -6.78
CA SER A 49 0.55 -8.50 -8.00
C SER A 49 1.38 -7.32 -8.52
N THR A 50 1.13 -6.12 -8.04
CA THR A 50 1.89 -4.94 -8.48
C THR A 50 3.33 -5.04 -7.98
N PRO A 51 4.33 -4.91 -8.87
CA PRO A 51 5.72 -4.91 -8.45
C PRO A 51 6.04 -3.70 -7.59
N VAL A 52 6.82 -3.92 -6.54
CA VAL A 52 7.35 -2.84 -5.72
C VAL A 52 8.82 -2.70 -6.05
N SER A 53 9.17 -1.62 -6.74
CA SER A 53 10.54 -1.40 -7.18
C SER A 53 11.45 -0.93 -6.03
N ALA A 54 12.75 -1.12 -6.22
CA ALA A 54 13.73 -0.57 -5.28
C ALA A 54 13.58 0.94 -5.16
N LYS A 55 13.24 1.61 -6.25
CA LYS A 55 13.01 3.06 -6.27
C LYS A 55 11.84 3.47 -5.39
N ALA A 56 10.75 2.69 -5.41
CA ALA A 56 9.61 2.94 -4.53
C ALA A 56 9.99 2.81 -3.06
N ILE A 57 10.76 1.78 -2.73
CA ILE A 57 11.22 1.54 -1.36
C ILE A 57 12.17 2.63 -0.89
N GLU A 58 13.10 3.03 -1.73
CA GLU A 58 14.06 4.10 -1.42
C GLU A 58 13.39 5.43 -1.12
N GLY A 59 12.30 5.74 -1.83
CA GLY A 59 11.53 6.97 -1.63
C GLY A 59 10.58 6.91 -0.44
N ALA A 60 10.34 5.74 0.10
CA ALA A 60 9.34 5.52 1.14
C ALA A 60 9.97 5.43 2.53
N ARG A 61 10.48 6.56 3.02
CA ARG A 61 11.22 6.62 4.29
C ARG A 61 10.43 6.17 5.51
N GLU A 62 9.12 6.32 5.48
CA GLU A 62 8.24 5.97 6.59
C GLU A 62 7.73 4.54 6.53
N LEU A 63 8.03 3.85 5.44
CA LEU A 63 7.55 2.50 5.21
C LEU A 63 8.25 1.48 6.11
N ASN A 64 7.47 0.81 6.94
CA ASN A 64 7.96 -0.19 7.88
C ASN A 64 7.62 -1.62 7.49
N LEU A 65 6.57 -1.81 6.70
CA LEU A 65 6.05 -3.14 6.39
C LEU A 65 5.45 -3.17 4.99
N ILE A 66 5.80 -4.21 4.24
CA ILE A 66 5.16 -4.52 2.97
C ILE A 66 4.52 -5.88 3.11
N VAL A 67 3.22 -5.94 2.85
CA VAL A 67 2.45 -7.18 2.89
C VAL A 67 2.05 -7.55 1.47
N ARG A 68 2.41 -8.73 1.04
CA ARG A 68 1.99 -9.26 -0.24
C ARG A 68 0.89 -10.29 -0.02
N ALA A 69 -0.25 -9.98 -0.55
CA ALA A 69 -1.43 -10.85 -0.41
C ALA A 69 -1.44 -12.00 -1.42
#